data_45633c66c5aaa31b7cc3bf86cbe69b9e
#
_entry.id   45633c66c5aaa31b7cc3bf86cbe69b9e
#
_cell.length_a   1.000
_cell.length_b   1.000
_cell.length_c   1.000
_cell.angle_alpha   90.00
_cell.angle_beta   90.00
_cell.angle_gamma   90.00
#
_symmetry.space_group_name_H-M   'P 1'
#
loop_
_entity.id
_entity.type
_entity.pdbx_description
1 polymer ?
#
loop_
_entity_poly.entity_id
_entity_poly.type
_entity_poly.pdbx_seq_one_letter_code
_entity_poly.pdbx_strand_id
1 'polypeptide(L)'
;MKILAIVGPSGSGKTTLIERLVAELKGRGLSVAVIKHGSRGFNIDHPGKDSWRFREAGADGVGLVSPEETIIIQRKSGEVDDLELATSHFSEMDIVLIEGRRAVRNIPKLELLRKGVAERVTTPPEELAAVVSDFEIELERPVFQFPEMKEIADLVEREAWEPQMAGGAVIRRSREDE
;
A
#
# COMPACT_ATOMS: atom_id res chain seq x y z
N MET A 1 -10.93 -2.39 -8.83
CA MET A 1 -9.82 -2.27 -7.86
C MET A 1 -9.11 -0.95 -8.07
N LYS A 2 -8.95 -0.17 -7.02
CA LYS A 2 -8.20 1.11 -7.04
C LYS A 2 -6.97 1.02 -6.15
N ILE A 3 -5.86 1.67 -6.52
CA ILE A 3 -4.58 1.56 -5.81
C ILE A 3 -4.09 2.95 -5.40
N LEU A 4 -3.63 3.08 -4.14
CA LEU A 4 -3.00 4.29 -3.60
C LEU A 4 -1.82 3.92 -2.70
N ALA A 5 -0.71 4.64 -2.83
CA ALA A 5 0.44 4.44 -1.97
C ALA A 5 0.42 5.42 -0.78
N ILE A 6 0.77 4.92 0.41
CA ILE A 6 0.91 5.71 1.63
C ILE A 6 2.38 5.75 2.00
N VAL A 7 2.99 6.92 1.87
CA VAL A 7 4.43 7.12 1.98
C VAL A 7 4.80 8.04 3.14
N GLY A 8 6.05 7.97 3.57
CA GLY A 8 6.60 8.75 4.68
C GLY A 8 7.70 7.96 5.39
N PRO A 9 8.57 8.60 6.18
CA PRO A 9 9.65 7.92 6.92
C PRO A 9 9.13 6.98 8.00
N SER A 10 10.02 6.19 8.57
CA SER A 10 9.70 5.40 9.76
C SER A 10 9.29 6.33 10.90
N GLY A 11 8.27 5.94 11.66
CA GLY A 11 7.76 6.75 12.78
C GLY A 11 6.82 7.90 12.40
N SER A 12 6.51 8.12 11.10
CA SER A 12 5.56 9.16 10.69
C SER A 12 4.09 8.85 11.00
N GLY A 13 3.76 7.61 11.39
CA GLY A 13 2.38 7.23 11.72
C GLY A 13 1.62 6.51 10.60
N LYS A 14 2.31 6.05 9.54
CA LYS A 14 1.67 5.36 8.40
C LYS A 14 0.78 4.18 8.82
N THR A 15 1.31 3.29 9.65
CA THR A 15 0.54 2.11 10.10
C THR A 15 -0.73 2.54 10.83
N THR A 16 -0.65 3.52 11.73
CA THR A 16 -1.82 4.04 12.45
C THR A 16 -2.84 4.70 11.52
N LEU A 17 -2.37 5.43 10.50
CA LEU A 17 -3.25 6.00 9.48
C LEU A 17 -3.96 4.88 8.69
N ILE A 18 -3.20 3.88 8.23
CA ILE A 18 -3.74 2.75 7.45
C ILE A 18 -4.78 1.98 8.26
N GLU A 19 -4.52 1.67 9.52
CA GLU A 19 -5.47 1.00 10.41
C GLU A 19 -6.81 1.74 10.49
N ARG A 20 -6.78 3.05 10.69
CA ARG A 20 -7.98 3.90 10.76
C ARG A 20 -8.67 4.03 9.40
N LEU A 21 -7.91 4.18 8.32
CA LEU A 21 -8.42 4.29 6.97
C LEU A 21 -9.09 2.99 6.51
N VAL A 22 -8.49 1.84 6.83
CA VAL A 22 -9.10 0.52 6.60
C VAL A 22 -10.43 0.41 7.33
N ALA A 23 -10.49 0.81 8.60
CA ALA A 23 -11.74 0.77 9.37
C ALA A 23 -12.83 1.67 8.75
N GLU A 24 -12.48 2.89 8.31
CA GLU A 24 -13.40 3.83 7.64
C GLU A 24 -13.91 3.26 6.30
N LEU A 25 -13.00 2.77 5.44
CA LEU A 25 -13.35 2.19 4.14
C LEU A 25 -14.20 0.92 4.30
N LYS A 26 -13.88 0.07 5.28
CA LYS A 26 -14.71 -1.11 5.63
C LYS A 26 -16.10 -0.69 6.13
N GLY A 27 -16.19 0.39 6.90
CA GLY A 27 -17.47 0.97 7.35
C GLY A 27 -18.34 1.47 6.19
N ARG A 28 -17.75 1.81 5.05
CA ARG A 28 -18.43 2.18 3.79
C ARG A 28 -18.83 0.95 2.94
N GLY A 29 -18.53 -0.26 3.40
CA GLY A 29 -18.84 -1.51 2.69
C GLY A 29 -17.80 -1.92 1.65
N LEU A 30 -16.65 -1.22 1.56
CA LEU A 30 -15.58 -1.52 0.60
C LEU A 30 -14.70 -2.68 1.09
N SER A 31 -14.23 -3.50 0.16
CA SER A 31 -13.19 -4.51 0.40
C SER A 31 -11.81 -3.88 0.25
N VAL A 32 -10.92 -4.09 1.24
CA VAL A 32 -9.62 -3.40 1.31
C VAL A 32 -8.50 -4.40 1.51
N ALA A 33 -7.45 -4.32 0.69
CA ALA A 33 -6.18 -5.01 0.90
C ALA A 33 -5.08 -4.01 1.24
N VAL A 34 -4.05 -4.48 1.95
CA VAL A 34 -2.87 -3.69 2.28
C VAL A 34 -1.61 -4.47 1.90
N ILE A 35 -0.75 -3.85 1.09
CA ILE A 35 0.58 -4.35 0.76
C ILE A 35 1.59 -3.59 1.62
N LYS A 36 2.38 -4.31 2.42
CA LYS A 36 3.41 -3.70 3.26
C LYS A 36 4.80 -4.13 2.83
N HIS A 37 5.67 -3.15 2.58
CA HIS A 37 7.09 -3.39 2.32
C HIS A 37 7.90 -3.39 3.60
N GLY A 38 8.64 -4.48 3.84
CA GLY A 38 9.58 -4.61 4.95
C GLY A 38 11.03 -4.61 4.47
N SER A 39 11.84 -3.67 4.95
CA SER A 39 13.28 -3.59 4.59
C SER A 39 14.13 -4.71 5.18
N ARG A 40 13.62 -5.41 6.20
CA ARG A 40 14.35 -6.48 6.92
C ARG A 40 13.71 -7.85 6.80
N GLY A 41 12.77 -8.03 5.85
CA GLY A 41 11.94 -9.22 5.77
C GLY A 41 10.83 -9.26 6.83
N PHE A 42 10.06 -10.34 6.80
CA PHE A 42 8.95 -10.56 7.74
C PHE A 42 9.18 -11.83 8.52
N ASN A 43 8.93 -11.80 9.83
CA ASN A 43 8.92 -12.97 10.67
C ASN A 43 7.48 -13.51 10.75
N ILE A 44 7.04 -14.18 9.67
CA ILE A 44 5.67 -14.70 9.52
C ILE A 44 5.57 -16.14 10.02
N ASP A 45 6.73 -16.81 10.24
CA ASP A 45 6.77 -18.23 10.54
C ASP A 45 7.66 -18.48 11.76
N HIS A 46 7.30 -19.50 12.55
CA HIS A 46 8.01 -19.84 13.76
C HIS A 46 8.89 -21.10 13.58
N PRO A 47 10.15 -21.08 14.06
CA PRO A 47 11.00 -22.26 14.06
C PRO A 47 10.30 -23.49 14.66
N GLY A 48 10.39 -24.61 13.96
CA GLY A 48 9.81 -25.89 14.39
C GLY A 48 8.40 -26.19 13.88
N LYS A 49 7.68 -25.22 13.29
CA LYS A 49 6.44 -25.48 12.58
C LYS A 49 6.68 -26.14 11.23
N ASP A 50 5.69 -26.86 10.70
CA ASP A 50 5.85 -27.60 9.45
C ASP A 50 6.17 -26.68 8.26
N SER A 51 5.53 -25.52 8.18
CA SER A 51 5.84 -24.50 7.18
C SER A 51 7.29 -24.03 7.22
N TRP A 52 7.81 -23.79 8.43
CA TRP A 52 9.23 -23.45 8.62
C TRP A 52 10.15 -24.59 8.17
N ARG A 53 9.81 -25.84 8.55
CA ARG A 53 10.58 -27.03 8.17
C ARG A 53 10.63 -27.25 6.66
N PHE A 54 9.52 -27.02 5.96
CA PHE A 54 9.48 -27.11 4.49
C PHE A 54 10.40 -26.08 3.85
N ARG A 55 10.40 -24.84 4.36
CA ARG A 55 11.29 -23.77 3.88
C ARG A 55 12.77 -24.08 4.14
N GLU A 56 13.11 -24.62 5.33
CA GLU A 56 14.48 -25.02 5.66
C GLU A 56 14.95 -26.22 4.80
N ALA A 57 14.03 -27.10 4.42
CA ALA A 57 14.31 -28.21 3.50
C ALA A 57 14.55 -27.73 2.06
N GLY A 58 14.33 -26.43 1.75
CA GLY A 58 14.65 -25.83 0.47
C GLY A 58 13.46 -25.61 -0.45
N ALA A 59 12.22 -25.69 0.03
CA ALA A 59 11.04 -25.38 -0.78
C ALA A 59 11.07 -23.92 -1.28
N ASP A 60 10.84 -23.69 -2.57
CA ASP A 60 10.75 -22.36 -3.18
C ASP A 60 9.46 -21.62 -2.78
N GLY A 61 8.42 -22.37 -2.43
CA GLY A 61 7.16 -21.84 -1.95
C GLY A 61 6.49 -22.77 -0.95
N VAL A 62 5.73 -22.18 -0.02
CA VAL A 62 4.88 -22.89 0.94
C VAL A 62 3.51 -22.23 0.97
N GLY A 63 2.46 -23.01 0.72
CA GLY A 63 1.07 -22.60 0.86
C GLY A 63 0.46 -23.18 2.13
N LEU A 64 -0.18 -22.34 2.94
CA LEU A 64 -0.99 -22.76 4.08
C LEU A 64 -2.45 -22.42 3.74
N VAL A 65 -3.32 -23.38 3.86
CA VAL A 65 -4.75 -23.23 3.49
C VAL A 65 -5.60 -23.66 4.67
N SER A 66 -6.52 -22.80 5.08
CA SER A 66 -7.58 -23.08 6.03
C SER A 66 -8.96 -22.72 5.43
N PRO A 67 -10.07 -23.04 6.08
CA PRO A 67 -11.39 -22.60 5.60
C PRO A 67 -11.58 -21.09 5.54
N GLU A 68 -10.82 -20.33 6.32
CA GLU A 68 -10.97 -18.88 6.50
C GLU A 68 -9.88 -18.07 5.84
N GLU A 69 -8.68 -18.63 5.64
CA GLU A 69 -7.53 -17.89 5.13
C GLU A 69 -6.55 -18.77 4.33
N THR A 70 -5.83 -18.11 3.44
CA THR A 70 -4.70 -18.68 2.70
C THR A 70 -3.47 -17.81 2.90
N ILE A 71 -2.34 -18.45 3.24
CA ILE A 71 -1.04 -17.79 3.34
C ILE A 71 -0.11 -18.41 2.29
N ILE A 72 0.51 -17.57 1.47
CA ILE A 72 1.52 -18.00 0.49
C ILE A 72 2.84 -17.34 0.86
N ILE A 73 3.85 -18.18 1.11
CA ILE A 73 5.24 -17.76 1.34
C ILE A 73 6.04 -18.21 0.15
N GLN A 74 6.55 -17.28 -0.65
CA GLN A 74 7.34 -17.58 -1.84
C GLN A 74 8.67 -16.85 -1.76
N ARG A 75 9.76 -17.57 -2.06
CA ARG A 75 11.07 -16.96 -2.27
C ARG A 75 11.06 -16.29 -3.66
N LYS A 76 11.31 -15.00 -3.71
CA LYS A 76 11.51 -14.30 -4.97
C LYS A 76 12.95 -13.78 -5.04
N SER A 77 13.58 -13.93 -6.19
CA SER A 77 14.82 -13.25 -6.53
C SER A 77 14.46 -11.99 -7.32
N GLY A 78 14.92 -10.83 -6.85
CA GLY A 78 14.67 -9.55 -7.53
C GLY A 78 13.59 -8.69 -6.89
N GLU A 79 13.28 -7.61 -7.57
CA GLU A 79 12.32 -6.60 -7.10
C GLU A 79 10.88 -7.07 -7.39
N VAL A 80 10.02 -6.96 -6.38
CA VAL A 80 8.59 -7.29 -6.55
C VAL A 80 7.89 -6.08 -7.16
N ASP A 81 7.16 -6.30 -8.25
CA ASP A 81 6.28 -5.27 -8.82
C ASP A 81 4.98 -5.22 -8.01
N ASP A 82 4.72 -4.08 -7.39
CA ASP A 82 3.52 -3.90 -6.55
C ASP A 82 2.22 -3.95 -7.34
N LEU A 83 2.24 -3.53 -8.59
CA LEU A 83 1.08 -3.61 -9.46
C LEU A 83 0.78 -5.06 -9.84
N GLU A 84 1.82 -5.83 -10.19
CA GLU A 84 1.69 -7.26 -10.44
C GLU A 84 1.16 -7.98 -9.18
N LEU A 85 1.71 -7.66 -8.00
CA LEU A 85 1.26 -8.25 -6.73
C LEU A 85 -0.21 -7.90 -6.44
N ALA A 86 -0.59 -6.63 -6.61
CA ALA A 86 -1.95 -6.17 -6.39
C ALA A 86 -2.94 -6.84 -7.34
N THR A 87 -2.62 -6.88 -8.63
CA THR A 87 -3.52 -7.43 -9.66
C THR A 87 -3.62 -8.94 -9.61
N SER A 88 -2.55 -9.66 -9.26
CA SER A 88 -2.56 -11.13 -9.19
C SER A 88 -3.23 -11.68 -7.93
N HIS A 89 -3.20 -10.95 -6.82
CA HIS A 89 -3.70 -11.46 -5.54
C HIS A 89 -4.89 -10.69 -4.96
N PHE A 90 -5.11 -9.44 -5.39
CA PHE A 90 -6.12 -8.55 -4.80
C PHE A 90 -7.05 -7.92 -5.84
N SER A 91 -7.16 -8.52 -7.05
CA SER A 91 -8.02 -8.01 -8.13
C SER A 91 -9.49 -7.85 -7.75
N GLU A 92 -9.98 -8.68 -6.82
CA GLU A 92 -11.37 -8.65 -6.32
C GLU A 92 -11.59 -7.60 -5.23
N MET A 93 -10.55 -6.89 -4.80
CA MET A 93 -10.67 -5.84 -3.79
C MET A 93 -11.08 -4.50 -4.43
N ASP A 94 -11.86 -3.72 -3.72
CA ASP A 94 -12.21 -2.36 -4.17
C ASP A 94 -11.01 -1.43 -4.09
N ILE A 95 -10.27 -1.50 -2.97
CA ILE A 95 -9.12 -0.65 -2.67
C ILE A 95 -7.90 -1.49 -2.29
N VAL A 96 -6.73 -1.16 -2.84
CA VAL A 96 -5.42 -1.67 -2.42
C VAL A 96 -4.55 -0.51 -1.93
N LEU A 97 -4.16 -0.55 -0.66
CA LEU A 97 -3.24 0.42 -0.06
C LEU A 97 -1.83 -0.15 -0.02
N ILE A 98 -0.84 0.61 -0.50
CA ILE A 98 0.57 0.20 -0.49
C ILE A 98 1.33 1.01 0.56
N GLU A 99 1.82 0.36 1.65
CA GLU A 99 2.57 1.04 2.71
C GLU A 99 4.06 1.13 2.39
N GLY A 100 4.58 2.35 2.39
CA GLY A 100 6.02 2.62 2.62
C GLY A 100 6.91 2.63 1.40
N ARG A 101 6.44 2.37 0.19
CA ARG A 101 7.29 2.34 -1.00
C ARG A 101 7.23 3.65 -1.79
N ARG A 102 8.25 4.52 -1.60
CA ARG A 102 8.41 5.77 -2.36
C ARG A 102 8.74 5.53 -3.83
N ALA A 103 9.36 4.39 -4.15
CA ALA A 103 9.82 4.07 -5.49
C ALA A 103 8.73 3.55 -6.44
N VAL A 104 7.51 3.27 -5.95
CA VAL A 104 6.39 2.95 -6.84
C VAL A 104 6.06 4.17 -7.66
N ARG A 105 6.28 4.10 -8.97
CA ARG A 105 5.97 5.20 -9.90
C ARG A 105 4.57 5.07 -10.47
N ASN A 106 3.99 6.19 -10.86
CA ASN A 106 2.69 6.27 -11.53
C ASN A 106 1.50 5.76 -10.67
N ILE A 107 1.67 5.73 -9.35
CA ILE A 107 0.58 5.50 -8.39
C ILE A 107 0.42 6.76 -7.54
N PRO A 108 -0.80 7.30 -7.37
CA PRO A 108 -1.05 8.43 -6.49
C PRO A 108 -0.59 8.14 -5.07
N LYS A 109 0.04 9.12 -4.44
CA LYS A 109 0.62 9.00 -3.12
C LYS A 109 -0.02 9.93 -2.11
N LEU A 110 -0.33 9.40 -0.96
CA LEU A 110 -0.63 10.14 0.26
C LEU A 110 0.65 10.19 1.11
N GLU A 111 1.26 11.37 1.24
CA GLU A 111 2.49 11.51 2.03
C GLU A 111 2.19 11.97 3.46
N LEU A 112 2.78 11.28 4.45
CA LEU A 112 2.67 11.64 5.84
C LEU A 112 3.84 12.50 6.28
N LEU A 113 3.53 13.68 6.79
CA LEU A 113 4.44 14.58 7.46
C LEU A 113 4.19 14.56 8.96
N ARG A 114 5.27 14.65 9.72
CA ARG A 114 5.23 14.69 11.18
C ARG A 114 6.30 15.59 11.73
N LYS A 115 5.93 16.47 12.63
CA LYS A 115 6.85 17.40 13.28
C LYS A 115 7.99 16.64 13.98
N GLY A 116 9.22 17.07 13.75
CA GLY A 116 10.42 16.44 14.27
C GLY A 116 10.84 15.13 13.57
N VAL A 117 10.05 14.62 12.58
CA VAL A 117 10.36 13.38 11.86
C VAL A 117 10.50 13.64 10.35
N ALA A 118 9.51 14.29 9.75
CA ALA A 118 9.50 14.67 8.34
C ALA A 118 8.65 15.93 8.18
N GLU A 119 9.28 17.04 7.84
CA GLU A 119 8.60 18.35 7.76
C GLU A 119 8.59 18.89 6.32
N ARG A 120 9.00 18.08 5.35
CA ARG A 120 9.02 18.46 3.93
C ARG A 120 8.47 17.34 3.07
N VAL A 121 7.67 17.72 2.08
CA VAL A 121 7.19 16.83 1.04
C VAL A 121 8.39 16.36 0.19
N THR A 122 8.41 15.07 -0.10
CA THR A 122 9.45 14.43 -0.90
C THR A 122 8.89 13.67 -2.10
N THR A 123 7.58 13.49 -2.14
CA THR A 123 6.87 12.92 -3.29
C THR A 123 6.84 13.94 -4.43
N PRO A 124 7.16 13.53 -5.67
CA PRO A 124 7.00 14.39 -6.84
C PRO A 124 5.57 14.95 -6.96
N PRO A 125 5.38 16.21 -7.36
CA PRO A 125 4.05 16.84 -7.43
C PRO A 125 3.04 16.07 -8.28
N GLU A 126 3.49 15.45 -9.38
CA GLU A 126 2.67 14.67 -10.30
C GLU A 126 2.16 13.35 -9.70
N GLU A 127 2.81 12.86 -8.65
CA GLU A 127 2.40 11.64 -7.94
C GLU A 127 1.73 11.95 -6.59
N LEU A 128 1.77 13.21 -6.13
CA LEU A 128 1.23 13.62 -4.84
C LEU A 128 -0.28 13.87 -4.92
N ALA A 129 -1.08 12.97 -4.37
CA ALA A 129 -2.52 13.15 -4.25
C ALA A 129 -2.87 14.10 -3.11
N ALA A 130 -2.24 13.92 -1.95
CA ALA A 130 -2.44 14.78 -0.77
C ALA A 130 -1.33 14.55 0.27
N VAL A 131 -1.36 15.37 1.31
CA VAL A 131 -0.51 15.26 2.50
C VAL A 131 -1.37 15.06 3.74
N VAL A 132 -0.93 14.22 4.68
CA VAL A 132 -1.44 14.17 6.05
C VAL A 132 -0.36 14.70 6.97
N SER A 133 -0.68 15.73 7.78
CA SER A 133 0.29 16.41 8.64
C SER A 133 -0.25 16.60 10.05
N ASP A 134 0.60 16.65 11.05
CA ASP A 134 0.29 17.06 12.43
C ASP A 134 0.72 18.51 12.73
N PHE A 135 1.09 19.26 11.70
CA PHE A 135 1.41 20.68 11.77
C PHE A 135 0.86 21.42 10.54
N GLU A 136 0.75 22.74 10.62
CA GLU A 136 0.28 23.58 9.50
C GLU A 136 1.34 23.65 8.40
N ILE A 137 0.90 23.43 7.16
CA ILE A 137 1.71 23.54 5.94
C ILE A 137 0.80 24.01 4.82
N GLU A 138 1.29 24.93 3.99
CA GLU A 138 0.61 25.42 2.80
C GLU A 138 1.15 24.70 1.56
N LEU A 139 0.26 24.07 0.81
CA LEU A 139 0.55 23.36 -0.43
C LEU A 139 -0.58 23.58 -1.45
N GLU A 140 -0.26 23.44 -2.73
CA GLU A 140 -1.27 23.42 -3.79
C GLU A 140 -2.14 22.15 -3.77
N ARG A 141 -1.68 21.09 -3.11
CA ARG A 141 -2.40 19.82 -2.91
C ARG A 141 -3.14 19.82 -1.57
N PRO A 142 -4.22 19.04 -1.45
CA PRO A 142 -4.96 18.92 -0.18
C PRO A 142 -4.05 18.52 0.97
N VAL A 143 -4.25 19.17 2.12
CA VAL A 143 -3.58 18.83 3.37
C VAL A 143 -4.65 18.46 4.39
N PHE A 144 -4.51 17.28 4.98
CA PHE A 144 -5.40 16.75 6.00
C PHE A 144 -4.70 16.64 7.34
N GLN A 145 -5.49 16.74 8.41
CA GLN A 145 -5.05 16.41 9.75
C GLN A 145 -5.38 14.94 10.08
N PHE A 146 -4.67 14.34 11.01
CA PHE A 146 -4.88 12.94 11.38
C PHE A 146 -6.31 12.54 11.79
N PRO A 147 -7.16 13.42 12.39
CA PRO A 147 -8.54 13.07 12.70
C PRO A 147 -9.49 13.02 11.49
N GLU A 148 -9.13 13.59 10.35
CA GLU A 148 -10.00 13.77 9.17
C GLU A 148 -10.10 12.51 8.31
N MET A 149 -10.47 11.37 8.94
CA MET A 149 -10.48 10.06 8.25
C MET A 149 -11.54 9.97 7.15
N LYS A 150 -12.68 10.65 7.31
CA LYS A 150 -13.74 10.65 6.28
C LYS A 150 -13.28 11.34 5.02
N GLU A 151 -12.69 12.51 5.16
CA GLU A 151 -12.16 13.34 4.08
C GLU A 151 -10.99 12.63 3.37
N ILE A 152 -10.13 11.95 4.14
CA ILE A 152 -9.05 11.13 3.57
C ILE A 152 -9.61 9.93 2.81
N ALA A 153 -10.65 9.27 3.31
CA ALA A 153 -11.30 8.16 2.61
C ALA A 153 -11.99 8.64 1.33
N ASP A 154 -12.66 9.82 1.34
CA ASP A 154 -13.25 10.43 0.15
C ASP A 154 -12.18 10.70 -0.92
N LEU A 155 -11.01 11.18 -0.50
CA LEU A 155 -9.87 11.38 -1.40
C LEU A 155 -9.39 10.05 -1.97
N VAL A 156 -9.23 9.01 -1.14
CA VAL A 156 -8.78 7.68 -1.60
C VAL A 156 -9.74 7.12 -2.64
N GLU A 157 -11.06 7.20 -2.43
CA GLU A 157 -12.04 6.73 -3.39
C GLU A 157 -12.01 7.51 -4.72
N ARG A 158 -11.68 8.81 -4.70
CA ARG A 158 -11.60 9.66 -5.87
C ARG A 158 -10.30 9.57 -6.62
N GLU A 159 -9.16 9.65 -5.90
CA GLU A 159 -7.82 9.83 -6.48
C GLU A 159 -7.04 8.51 -6.64
N ALA A 160 -7.47 7.41 -6.00
CA ALA A 160 -6.81 6.12 -6.17
C ALA A 160 -6.89 5.68 -7.63
N TRP A 161 -5.74 5.25 -8.16
CA TRP A 161 -5.62 4.87 -9.57
C TRP A 161 -6.23 3.50 -9.86
N GLU A 162 -6.99 3.42 -10.95
CA GLU A 162 -7.52 2.16 -11.48
C GLU A 162 -6.58 1.60 -12.55
N PRO A 163 -5.95 0.42 -12.30
CA PRO A 163 -5.17 -0.24 -13.32
C PRO A 163 -6.05 -0.61 -14.52
N GLN A 164 -5.66 -0.19 -15.71
CA GLN A 164 -6.29 -0.67 -16.93
C GLN A 164 -5.68 -2.01 -17.32
N MET A 165 -6.52 -3.01 -17.53
CA MET A 165 -6.12 -4.34 -17.96
C MET A 165 -6.40 -4.51 -19.45
N ALA A 166 -5.38 -4.80 -20.23
CA ALA A 166 -5.54 -5.19 -21.64
C ALA A 166 -4.87 -6.54 -21.90
N GLY A 167 -5.64 -7.52 -22.34
CA GLY A 167 -5.12 -8.84 -22.70
C GLY A 167 -4.46 -9.60 -21.55
N GLY A 168 -4.86 -9.34 -20.30
CA GLY A 168 -4.28 -9.95 -19.09
C GLY A 168 -3.01 -9.27 -18.56
N ALA A 169 -2.56 -8.18 -19.19
CA ALA A 169 -1.43 -7.38 -18.70
C ALA A 169 -1.90 -6.02 -18.17
N VAL A 170 -1.21 -5.50 -17.14
CA VAL A 170 -1.48 -4.15 -16.59
C VAL A 170 -0.94 -3.09 -17.54
N ILE A 171 -1.80 -2.19 -18.00
CA ILE A 171 -1.36 -0.98 -18.71
C ILE A 171 -0.91 0.04 -17.67
N ARG A 172 0.36 0.40 -17.71
CA ARG A 172 0.91 1.49 -16.88
C ARG A 172 0.54 2.83 -17.52
N ARG A 173 0.19 3.84 -16.71
CA ARG A 173 0.06 5.22 -17.19
C ARG A 173 1.34 5.61 -17.96
N SER A 174 1.19 5.95 -19.24
CA SER A 174 2.26 6.59 -20.00
C SER A 174 2.33 8.08 -19.62
N ARG A 175 3.53 8.68 -19.72
CA ARG A 175 3.75 10.13 -19.46
C ARG A 175 3.10 11.05 -20.51
N GLU A 176 2.39 10.50 -21.49
CA GLU A 176 1.84 11.22 -22.65
C GLU A 176 0.35 11.53 -22.54
N ASP A 177 -0.30 11.13 -21.44
CA ASP A 177 -1.76 11.32 -21.25
C ASP A 177 -2.10 12.51 -20.32
N GLU A 178 -1.16 13.50 -20.16
CA GLU A 178 -1.41 14.79 -19.50
C GLU A 178 -1.43 15.95 -20.47
#